data_37d92838b34c677132e3f46273c36387
#
_entry.id   37d92838b34c677132e3f46273c36387
#
_cell.length_a   1.000
_cell.length_b   1.000
_cell.length_c   1.000
_cell.angle_alpha   90.00
_cell.angle_beta   90.00
_cell.angle_gamma   90.00
#
_symmetry.space_group_name_H-M   'P 1'
#
loop_
_entity.id
_entity.type
_entity.pdbx_description
1 polymer ?
#
loop_
_entity_poly.entity_id
_entity_poly.type
_entity_poly.pdbx_seq_one_letter_code
_entity_poly.pdbx_strand_id
1 'polypeptide(L)'
;LRMGNKKNNVDNFHFSGIGANINIETGIIDTIGYDAHNNTYIVHPITGKQIIGAQIPYWEECKTFVERAARHIPSVRYIGWDIVIQSGGHFLLIEGNDNADHDFQQLHNCGLWKQYQSIIKRF
;
A
#
# COMPACT_ATOMS: atom_id res chain seq x y z
N LEU A 1 0.87 1.83 -1.71
CA LEU A 1 2.05 2.49 -1.11
C LEU A 1 1.64 3.73 -0.34
N ARG A 2 2.27 3.94 0.80
CA ARG A 2 2.11 5.14 1.63
C ARG A 2 3.48 5.79 1.82
N MET A 3 3.54 7.11 1.64
CA MET A 3 4.79 7.89 1.70
C MET A 3 4.57 9.13 2.57
N GLY A 4 5.55 9.48 3.40
CA GLY A 4 5.51 10.72 4.19
C GLY A 4 5.70 11.95 3.30
N ASN A 5 4.99 13.03 3.61
CA ASN A 5 5.01 14.29 2.84
C ASN A 5 5.66 15.47 3.59
N LYS A 6 5.98 15.32 4.87
CA LYS A 6 6.57 16.36 5.70
C LYS A 6 7.83 15.85 6.37
N LYS A 7 8.70 16.78 6.81
CA LYS A 7 9.91 16.48 7.61
C LYS A 7 9.59 15.99 9.05
N ASN A 8 8.40 15.46 9.28
CA ASN A 8 8.00 14.78 10.50
C ASN A 8 7.94 13.28 10.22
N ASN A 9 8.20 12.47 11.21
CA ASN A 9 8.27 11.00 11.11
C ASN A 9 6.89 10.33 10.97
N VAL A 10 5.86 11.03 10.45
CA VAL A 10 4.50 10.52 10.31
C VAL A 10 4.16 10.42 8.83
N ASP A 11 3.87 9.21 8.38
CA ASP A 11 3.45 8.90 7.01
C ASP A 11 1.94 8.62 6.89
N ASN A 12 1.17 8.88 7.95
CA ASN A 12 -0.26 8.62 7.99
C ASN A 12 -0.99 9.44 6.91
N PHE A 13 -1.78 8.77 6.08
CA PHE A 13 -2.53 9.34 4.97
C PHE A 13 -3.42 10.52 5.40
N HIS A 14 -4.12 10.38 6.53
CA HIS A 14 -4.97 11.44 7.08
C HIS A 14 -4.19 12.65 7.63
N PHE A 15 -2.88 12.51 7.87
CA PHE A 15 -1.99 13.57 8.36
C PHE A 15 -1.00 14.05 7.28
N SER A 16 -1.40 14.11 6.02
CA SER A 16 -0.60 14.55 4.86
C SER A 16 0.33 13.48 4.25
N GLY A 17 0.13 12.20 4.52
CA GLY A 17 0.77 11.13 3.76
C GLY A 17 0.28 11.10 2.32
N ILE A 18 1.13 10.65 1.40
CA ILE A 18 0.79 10.45 -0.01
C ILE A 18 0.57 8.96 -0.23
N GLY A 19 -0.60 8.60 -0.77
CA GLY A 19 -0.94 7.26 -1.20
C GLY A 19 -0.75 7.09 -2.70
N ALA A 20 -0.28 5.92 -3.13
CA ALA A 20 -0.25 5.52 -4.53
C ALA A 20 -0.49 4.03 -4.66
N ASN A 21 -1.11 3.60 -5.76
CA ASN A 21 -1.34 2.20 -6.01
C ASN A 21 -0.07 1.50 -6.52
N ILE A 22 0.05 0.23 -6.17
CA ILE A 22 1.08 -0.68 -6.68
C ILE A 22 0.40 -1.75 -7.50
N ASN A 23 0.86 -1.99 -8.71
CA ASN A 23 0.48 -3.16 -9.47
C ASN A 23 0.99 -4.41 -8.74
N ILE A 24 0.07 -5.27 -8.31
CA ILE A 24 0.39 -6.43 -7.47
C ILE A 24 1.28 -7.45 -8.17
N GLU A 25 1.19 -7.55 -9.49
CA GLU A 25 1.97 -8.50 -10.28
C GLU A 25 3.41 -8.05 -10.46
N THR A 26 3.62 -6.74 -10.66
CA THR A 26 4.92 -6.21 -11.05
C THR A 26 5.66 -5.46 -9.94
N GLY A 27 4.93 -4.99 -8.92
CA GLY A 27 5.49 -4.11 -7.89
C GLY A 27 5.76 -2.68 -8.38
N ILE A 28 5.28 -2.32 -9.58
CA ILE A 28 5.42 -0.97 -10.11
C ILE A 28 4.28 -0.09 -9.61
N ILE A 29 4.57 1.13 -9.22
CA ILE A 29 3.55 2.12 -8.89
C ILE A 29 2.85 2.55 -10.19
N ASP A 30 1.56 2.27 -10.32
CA ASP A 30 0.79 2.47 -11.54
C ASP A 30 -0.18 3.67 -11.49
N THR A 31 -0.20 4.42 -10.39
CA THR A 31 -0.94 5.68 -10.26
C THR A 31 -0.01 6.83 -9.86
N ILE A 32 -0.45 8.07 -10.09
CA ILE A 32 0.11 9.23 -9.41
C ILE A 32 -0.18 9.16 -7.92
N GLY A 33 0.53 9.95 -7.11
CA GLY A 33 0.27 10.06 -5.69
C GLY A 33 -0.95 10.93 -5.41
N TYR A 34 -1.68 10.61 -4.32
CA TYR A 34 -2.81 11.38 -3.80
C TYR A 34 -2.66 11.57 -2.29
N ASP A 35 -3.09 12.70 -1.76
CA ASP A 35 -3.28 12.88 -0.32
C ASP A 35 -4.77 12.84 0.06
N ALA A 36 -5.06 12.94 1.35
CA ALA A 36 -6.44 12.92 1.87
C ALA A 36 -7.28 14.13 1.43
N HIS A 37 -6.69 15.15 0.83
CA HIS A 37 -7.36 16.35 0.31
C HIS A 37 -7.53 16.29 -1.22
N ASN A 38 -7.25 15.14 -1.85
CA ASN A 38 -7.25 14.92 -3.30
C ASN A 38 -6.22 15.77 -4.07
N ASN A 39 -5.18 16.29 -3.40
CA ASN A 39 -4.05 16.84 -4.12
C ASN A 39 -3.29 15.72 -4.82
N THR A 40 -2.74 16.02 -6.00
CA THR A 40 -2.05 15.04 -6.84
C THR A 40 -0.56 15.31 -6.93
N TYR A 41 0.23 14.23 -7.00
CA TYR A 41 1.69 14.27 -6.99
C TYR A 41 2.25 13.32 -8.05
N ILE A 42 2.90 13.87 -9.07
CA ILE A 42 3.67 13.08 -10.07
C ILE A 42 5.05 12.75 -9.48
N VAL A 43 5.62 13.72 -8.76
CA VAL A 43 6.89 13.59 -8.05
C VAL A 43 6.69 13.78 -6.55
N HIS A 44 7.48 13.09 -5.76
CA HIS A 44 7.45 13.23 -4.30
C HIS A 44 7.99 14.62 -3.89
N PRO A 45 7.23 15.44 -3.15
CA PRO A 45 7.53 16.86 -2.95
C PRO A 45 8.81 17.12 -2.15
N ILE A 46 9.26 16.17 -1.33
CA ILE A 46 10.49 16.32 -0.54
C ILE A 46 11.71 15.78 -1.30
N THR A 47 11.57 14.61 -1.93
CA THR A 47 12.72 13.91 -2.54
C THR A 47 12.90 14.22 -4.01
N GLY A 48 11.89 14.80 -4.68
CA GLY A 48 11.86 15.03 -6.13
C GLY A 48 11.82 13.74 -6.97
N LYS A 49 11.70 12.58 -6.34
CA LYS A 49 11.62 11.30 -7.07
C LYS A 49 10.25 11.13 -7.71
N GLN A 50 10.25 10.60 -8.93
CA GLN A 50 9.02 10.24 -9.63
C GLN A 50 8.28 9.14 -8.86
N ILE A 51 6.95 9.29 -8.74
CA ILE A 51 6.09 8.34 -8.04
C ILE A 51 5.61 7.27 -9.02
N ILE A 52 4.83 7.68 -10.03
CA ILE A 52 4.32 6.73 -11.02
C ILE A 52 5.47 6.12 -11.83
N GLY A 53 5.43 4.82 -12.05
CA GLY A 53 6.46 4.06 -12.74
C GLY A 53 7.63 3.62 -11.85
N ALA A 54 7.68 4.08 -10.59
CA ALA A 54 8.73 3.63 -9.67
C ALA A 54 8.53 2.16 -9.28
N GLN A 55 9.62 1.40 -9.24
CA GLN A 55 9.63 0.00 -8.81
C GLN A 55 9.77 -0.07 -7.29
N ILE A 56 8.90 -0.83 -6.63
CA ILE A 56 9.08 -1.19 -5.23
C ILE A 56 10.18 -2.26 -5.15
N PRO A 57 11.25 -2.01 -4.39
CA PRO A 57 12.33 -2.99 -4.26
C PRO A 57 11.85 -4.24 -3.52
N TYR A 58 12.43 -5.40 -3.85
CA TYR A 58 12.15 -6.68 -3.18
C TYR A 58 10.65 -7.04 -3.15
N TRP A 59 9.92 -6.74 -4.22
CA TRP A 59 8.46 -6.90 -4.25
C TRP A 59 8.00 -8.35 -4.08
N GLU A 60 8.65 -9.29 -4.77
CA GLU A 60 8.30 -10.72 -4.70
C GLU A 60 8.56 -11.27 -3.29
N GLU A 61 9.68 -10.89 -2.71
CA GLU A 61 10.03 -11.27 -1.35
C GLU A 61 9.05 -10.66 -0.33
N CYS A 62 8.63 -9.42 -0.57
CA CYS A 62 7.60 -8.75 0.26
C CYS A 62 6.27 -9.50 0.20
N LYS A 63 5.80 -9.88 -0.97
CA LYS A 63 4.58 -10.70 -1.13
C LYS A 63 4.70 -12.02 -0.35
N THR A 64 5.81 -12.72 -0.52
CA THR A 64 6.07 -13.98 0.20
C THR A 64 6.07 -13.78 1.72
N PHE A 65 6.65 -12.67 2.20
CA PHE A 65 6.65 -12.33 3.62
C PHE A 65 5.24 -12.12 4.15
N VAL A 66 4.41 -11.35 3.44
CA VAL A 66 3.01 -11.09 3.82
C VAL A 66 2.17 -12.35 3.81
N GLU A 67 2.30 -13.20 2.79
CA GLU A 67 1.61 -14.49 2.72
C GLU A 67 1.95 -15.40 3.90
N ARG A 68 3.22 -15.44 4.30
CA ARG A 68 3.63 -16.18 5.50
C ARG A 68 2.99 -15.62 6.76
N ALA A 69 2.97 -14.30 6.94
CA ALA A 69 2.31 -13.65 8.07
C ALA A 69 0.82 -14.00 8.13
N ALA A 70 0.13 -13.93 6.99
CA ALA A 70 -1.30 -14.25 6.90
C ALA A 70 -1.63 -15.70 7.29
N ARG A 71 -0.75 -16.65 6.99
CA ARG A 71 -0.93 -18.07 7.37
C ARG A 71 -0.92 -18.32 8.88
N HIS A 72 -0.39 -17.40 9.68
CA HIS A 72 -0.44 -17.51 11.13
C HIS A 72 -1.80 -17.10 11.73
N ILE A 73 -2.66 -16.45 10.93
CA ILE A 73 -3.99 -15.98 11.37
C ILE A 73 -5.07 -16.46 10.36
N PRO A 74 -5.25 -17.77 10.19
CA PRO A 74 -6.11 -18.31 9.12
C PRO A 74 -7.60 -18.00 9.30
N SER A 75 -8.02 -17.60 10.50
CA SER A 75 -9.40 -17.20 10.81
C SER A 75 -9.75 -15.80 10.26
N VAL A 76 -8.77 -14.96 9.99
CA VAL A 76 -8.99 -13.60 9.46
C VAL A 76 -8.66 -13.60 7.97
N ARG A 77 -9.68 -13.44 7.13
CA ARG A 77 -9.56 -13.59 5.67
C ARG A 77 -9.23 -12.28 4.94
N TYR A 78 -9.42 -11.17 5.60
CA TYR A 78 -9.11 -9.84 5.07
C TYR A 78 -8.31 -9.07 6.12
N ILE A 79 -7.09 -8.70 5.75
CA ILE A 79 -6.18 -7.98 6.65
C ILE A 79 -5.47 -6.89 5.84
N GLY A 80 -5.53 -5.66 6.32
CA GLY A 80 -4.67 -4.58 5.86
C GLY A 80 -3.32 -4.66 6.57
N TRP A 81 -2.25 -4.95 5.83
CA TRP A 81 -0.91 -5.08 6.38
C TRP A 81 -0.11 -3.80 6.20
N ASP A 82 0.44 -3.28 7.28
CA ASP A 82 1.43 -2.21 7.24
C ASP A 82 2.84 -2.80 7.30
N ILE A 83 3.54 -2.72 6.15
CA ILE A 83 4.87 -3.30 5.95
C ILE A 83 5.87 -2.21 5.60
N VAL A 84 7.00 -2.22 6.27
CA VAL A 84 8.17 -1.41 5.91
C VAL A 84 9.23 -2.29 5.25
N ILE A 85 9.66 -1.88 4.06
CA ILE A 85 10.79 -2.49 3.36
C ILE A 85 12.04 -1.68 3.71
N GLN A 86 12.95 -2.31 4.43
CA GLN A 86 14.22 -1.69 4.85
C GLN A 86 15.32 -1.90 3.81
N SER A 87 16.40 -1.13 3.93
CA SER A 87 17.60 -1.35 3.14
C SER A 87 18.13 -2.78 3.34
N GLY A 88 18.59 -3.40 2.26
CA GLY A 88 19.06 -4.79 2.29
C GLY A 88 17.96 -5.86 2.21
N GLY A 89 16.70 -5.46 1.93
CA GLY A 89 15.59 -6.42 1.72
C GLY A 89 15.03 -7.02 3.01
N HIS A 90 15.21 -6.35 4.14
CA HIS A 90 14.56 -6.74 5.39
C HIS A 90 13.15 -6.16 5.46
N PHE A 91 12.21 -6.95 5.97
CA PHE A 91 10.82 -6.55 6.12
C PHE A 91 10.45 -6.40 7.58
N LEU A 92 9.76 -5.31 7.90
CA LEU A 92 9.20 -5.08 9.21
C LEU A 92 7.68 -5.01 9.10
N LEU A 93 7.00 -5.92 9.78
CA LEU A 93 5.55 -5.88 9.94
C LEU A 93 5.24 -4.93 11.10
N ILE A 94 4.58 -3.82 10.80
CA ILE A 94 4.20 -2.81 11.80
C ILE A 94 2.89 -3.23 12.45
N GLU A 95 1.86 -3.49 11.63
CA GLU A 95 0.54 -3.91 12.12
C GLU A 95 -0.23 -4.68 11.06
N GLY A 96 -1.27 -5.40 11.51
CA GLY A 96 -2.27 -6.02 10.66
C GLY A 96 -3.67 -5.65 11.16
N ASN A 97 -4.47 -5.00 10.32
CA ASN A 97 -5.82 -4.55 10.62
C ASN A 97 -6.85 -5.48 10.00
N ASP A 98 -7.68 -6.14 10.80
CA ASP A 98 -8.78 -7.01 10.36
C ASP A 98 -9.99 -6.22 9.82
N ASN A 99 -10.03 -4.93 10.09
CA ASN A 99 -11.01 -3.98 9.55
C ASN A 99 -10.28 -2.81 8.85
N ALA A 100 -9.43 -3.15 7.86
CA ALA A 100 -8.64 -2.16 7.15
C ALA A 100 -9.51 -1.14 6.43
N ASP A 101 -9.09 0.12 6.51
CA ASP A 101 -9.75 1.24 5.84
C ASP A 101 -9.79 1.05 4.32
N HIS A 102 -10.88 1.48 3.70
CA HIS A 102 -11.10 1.36 2.26
C HIS A 102 -10.61 2.58 1.46
N ASP A 103 -10.13 3.63 2.10
CA ASP A 103 -9.72 4.87 1.44
C ASP A 103 -8.60 4.64 0.43
N PHE A 104 -7.59 3.82 0.78
CA PHE A 104 -6.53 3.45 -0.15
C PHE A 104 -7.01 2.68 -1.38
N GLN A 105 -8.13 1.98 -1.27
CA GLN A 105 -8.70 1.23 -2.39
C GLN A 105 -9.34 2.14 -3.44
N GLN A 106 -9.69 3.37 -3.07
CA GLN A 106 -10.28 4.37 -3.97
C GLN A 106 -9.22 5.06 -4.86
N LEU A 107 -7.93 4.90 -4.55
CA LEU A 107 -6.84 5.51 -5.32
C LEU A 107 -6.71 4.99 -6.76
N HIS A 108 -7.44 3.92 -7.09
CA HIS A 108 -7.45 3.32 -8.43
C HIS A 108 -8.38 4.00 -9.45
N ASN A 109 -9.10 5.07 -9.09
CA ASN A 109 -10.20 5.61 -9.89
C ASN A 109 -11.28 4.58 -10.29
N CYS A 110 -11.25 3.39 -9.72
CA CYS A 110 -12.26 2.36 -9.88
C CYS A 110 -12.45 1.63 -8.55
N GLY A 111 -13.70 1.47 -8.14
CA GLY A 111 -14.02 0.73 -6.93
C GLY A 111 -13.67 -0.76 -7.07
N LEU A 112 -13.00 -1.33 -6.08
CA LEU A 112 -12.61 -2.74 -6.06
C LEU A 112 -13.73 -3.69 -5.60
N TRP A 113 -14.94 -3.18 -5.39
CA TRP A 113 -16.07 -3.96 -4.85
C TRP A 113 -16.37 -5.24 -5.63
N LYS A 114 -16.36 -5.18 -6.95
CA LYS A 114 -16.61 -6.37 -7.79
C LYS A 114 -15.54 -7.44 -7.58
N GLN A 115 -14.29 -7.04 -7.41
CA GLN A 115 -13.17 -7.94 -7.13
C GLN A 115 -13.33 -8.59 -5.75
N TYR A 116 -13.68 -7.82 -4.73
CA TYR A 116 -13.95 -8.34 -3.39
C TYR A 116 -15.13 -9.30 -3.36
N GLN A 117 -16.23 -8.97 -4.04
CA GLN A 117 -17.36 -9.89 -4.15
C GLN A 117 -16.97 -11.24 -4.75
N SER A 118 -16.08 -11.28 -5.73
CA SER A 118 -15.63 -12.52 -6.34
C SER A 118 -14.80 -13.38 -5.37
N ILE A 119 -14.07 -12.75 -4.46
CA ILE A 119 -13.29 -13.43 -3.42
C ILE A 119 -14.21 -13.96 -2.31
N ILE A 120 -15.12 -13.12 -1.82
CA ILE A 120 -16.05 -13.46 -0.74
C ILE A 120 -16.98 -14.62 -1.15
N LYS A 121 -17.46 -14.64 -2.40
CA LYS A 121 -18.34 -15.70 -2.90
C LYS A 121 -17.70 -17.08 -3.05
N ARG A 122 -16.35 -17.15 -2.97
CA ARG A 122 -15.61 -18.43 -3.03
C ARG A 122 -15.52 -19.14 -1.68
N PHE A 123 -16.08 -18.57 -0.65
CA PHE A 123 -16.10 -19.07 0.73
C PHE A 123 -17.53 -19.10 1.28
#